data_5cdee6efedbd84689b24a9ede748a4bd
#
_entry.id   5cdee6efedbd84689b24a9ede748a4bd
#
_cell.length_a   1.000
_cell.length_b   1.000
_cell.length_c   1.000
_cell.angle_alpha   90.00
_cell.angle_beta   90.00
_cell.angle_gamma   90.00
#
_symmetry.space_group_name_H-M   'P 1'
#
loop_
_entity.id
_entity.type
_entity.pdbx_description
1 polymer ?
#
loop_
_entity_poly.entity_id
_entity_poly.type
_entity_poly.pdbx_seq_one_letter_code
_entity_poly.pdbx_strand_id
1 'polypeptide(L)'
;MINSEAKIKYLEDNYGKNILPLSAVENDCYPGKIPSEVLIFYRKGTSLEILEEHFFKTIEQYNLFSSRLIMIDTNRFALQYCTDGVVKNIFPPVNVAYEDINIDDIKKKMVHVKTLPGEPLLAVTGIPIKDGILGAVSCSHAIGDGISLMLFLYAWNCRIEGNAVLPPSSQRLFKGNPINFDQIDEAFIPPLSELSDDIQDRVKVGKNIETYTAREYFSDEFLDEMKNTAKSEYPEHAISNNQIMTAFLLKRHHHKMLPNTDKIVVRNPINLRYMHPDIDSMYIGNAYFNSIAEFTKDEINKMSICQIACRLNESIIKMRNERFMREIVYLSEYGIELNADMFSHYPPFDTDCDIVSSNLTHLNDLESLFLRTNVGSILYIDASVQTGFTMLKEKNGRIFAQITSRYPLK
;
A
#
# COMPACT_ATOMS: atom_id res chain seq x y z
N MET A 1 31.01 8.75 2.80
CA MET A 1 29.75 8.72 2.00
C MET A 1 30.07 8.14 0.64
N ILE A 2 29.56 6.97 0.34
CA ILE A 2 29.65 6.39 -1.01
C ILE A 2 28.59 7.13 -1.83
N ASN A 3 29.01 7.83 -2.91
CA ASN A 3 28.14 8.54 -3.80
C ASN A 3 27.11 7.55 -4.41
N SER A 4 25.84 7.92 -4.49
CA SER A 4 24.77 7.09 -5.06
C SER A 4 25.11 6.59 -6.48
N GLU A 5 25.79 7.41 -7.30
CA GLU A 5 26.26 7.03 -8.62
C GLU A 5 27.34 5.92 -8.58
N ALA A 6 28.25 5.98 -7.61
CA ALA A 6 29.27 4.94 -7.43
C ALA A 6 28.63 3.60 -6.99
N LYS A 7 27.55 3.65 -6.22
CA LYS A 7 26.82 2.45 -5.80
C LYS A 7 26.01 1.85 -6.95
N ILE A 8 25.32 2.68 -7.73
CA ILE A 8 24.60 2.22 -8.95
C ILE A 8 25.60 1.56 -9.90
N LYS A 9 26.76 2.20 -10.14
CA LYS A 9 27.82 1.61 -10.95
C LYS A 9 28.34 0.30 -10.39
N TYR A 10 28.55 0.20 -9.09
CA TYR A 10 28.97 -1.05 -8.43
C TYR A 10 27.94 -2.16 -8.63
N LEU A 11 26.66 -1.86 -8.51
CA LEU A 11 25.59 -2.82 -8.74
C LEU A 11 25.49 -3.26 -10.20
N GLU A 12 25.60 -2.31 -11.14
CA GLU A 12 25.63 -2.62 -12.57
C GLU A 12 26.84 -3.50 -12.93
N ASP A 13 28.02 -3.21 -12.37
CA ASP A 13 29.24 -3.96 -12.63
C ASP A 13 29.20 -5.39 -12.06
N ASN A 14 28.52 -5.61 -10.92
CA ASN A 14 28.48 -6.91 -10.24
C ASN A 14 27.23 -7.75 -10.57
N TYR A 15 26.10 -7.13 -10.88
CA TYR A 15 24.81 -7.82 -11.08
C TYR A 15 24.19 -7.62 -12.46
N GLY A 16 24.85 -6.85 -13.32
CA GLY A 16 24.39 -6.54 -14.69
C GLY A 16 23.55 -5.26 -14.76
N LYS A 17 23.35 -4.79 -15.99
CA LYS A 17 22.49 -3.64 -16.29
C LYS A 17 21.02 -3.98 -15.99
N ASN A 18 20.18 -2.97 -15.83
CA ASN A 18 18.75 -3.08 -15.50
C ASN A 18 18.43 -3.43 -14.04
N ILE A 19 19.29 -3.05 -13.11
CA ILE A 19 19.07 -3.21 -11.67
C ILE A 19 18.70 -1.87 -11.07
N LEU A 20 17.63 -1.87 -10.27
CA LEU A 20 17.15 -0.73 -9.51
C LEU A 20 17.16 -1.07 -8.01
N PRO A 21 18.10 -0.52 -7.22
CA PRO A 21 18.08 -0.70 -5.78
C PRO A 21 16.76 -0.23 -5.16
N LEU A 22 16.25 -0.98 -4.22
CA LEU A 22 15.09 -0.54 -3.43
C LEU A 22 15.52 0.53 -2.43
N SER A 23 14.70 1.56 -2.27
CA SER A 23 14.79 2.48 -1.15
C SER A 23 14.49 1.75 0.17
N ALA A 24 14.77 2.38 1.29
CA ALA A 24 14.46 1.80 2.58
C ALA A 24 12.97 1.52 2.79
N VAL A 25 12.12 2.44 2.35
CA VAL A 25 10.65 2.26 2.40
C VAL A 25 10.21 1.05 1.59
N GLU A 26 10.84 0.84 0.44
CA GLU A 26 10.54 -0.29 -0.45
C GLU A 26 11.10 -1.60 0.08
N ASN A 27 12.27 -1.58 0.71
CA ASN A 27 12.83 -2.73 1.41
C ASN A 27 11.94 -3.19 2.58
N ASP A 28 11.26 -2.27 3.26
CA ASP A 28 10.29 -2.63 4.30
C ASP A 28 9.06 -3.37 3.74
N CYS A 29 8.78 -3.23 2.46
CA CYS A 29 7.72 -3.93 1.75
C CYS A 29 8.11 -5.33 1.24
N TYR A 30 9.20 -5.88 1.72
CA TYR A 30 9.80 -7.15 1.34
C TYR A 30 9.63 -8.20 2.46
N PRO A 31 10.12 -9.42 2.31
CA PRO A 31 9.41 -10.58 1.81
C PRO A 31 8.29 -11.05 2.74
N GLY A 32 7.38 -11.84 2.18
CA GLY A 32 6.25 -12.41 2.91
C GLY A 32 5.13 -11.42 3.20
N LYS A 33 5.22 -10.18 2.74
CA LYS A 33 4.06 -9.26 2.74
C LYS A 33 3.03 -9.74 1.73
N ILE A 34 1.77 -9.63 2.13
CA ILE A 34 0.61 -9.94 1.30
C ILE A 34 0.63 -9.01 0.09
N PRO A 35 0.48 -9.51 -1.15
CA PRO A 35 0.42 -8.66 -2.33
C PRO A 35 -0.83 -7.79 -2.33
N SER A 36 -0.77 -6.67 -3.04
CA SER A 36 -1.96 -5.90 -3.37
C SER A 36 -2.73 -6.62 -4.47
N GLU A 37 -4.02 -6.89 -4.26
CA GLU A 37 -4.83 -7.68 -5.18
C GLU A 37 -6.07 -6.92 -5.63
N VAL A 38 -6.26 -6.86 -6.94
CA VAL A 38 -7.33 -6.11 -7.58
C VAL A 38 -8.07 -7.00 -8.58
N LEU A 39 -9.39 -6.94 -8.58
CA LEU A 39 -10.25 -7.56 -9.56
C LEU A 39 -10.83 -6.48 -10.47
N ILE A 40 -10.66 -6.65 -11.78
CA ILE A 40 -11.22 -5.76 -12.80
C ILE A 40 -12.25 -6.54 -13.60
N PHE A 41 -13.43 -6.01 -13.70
CA PHE A 41 -14.48 -6.56 -14.58
C PHE A 41 -14.49 -5.83 -15.92
N TYR A 42 -14.25 -6.56 -16.99
CA TYR A 42 -14.39 -6.11 -18.37
C TYR A 42 -15.71 -6.62 -18.93
N ARG A 43 -16.56 -5.70 -19.44
CA ARG A 43 -17.86 -6.04 -20.00
C ARG A 43 -17.72 -6.84 -21.29
N LYS A 44 -18.80 -7.51 -21.68
CA LYS A 44 -18.92 -8.24 -22.95
C LYS A 44 -18.54 -7.34 -24.14
N GLY A 45 -17.71 -7.87 -25.03
CA GLY A 45 -17.15 -7.15 -26.18
C GLY A 45 -15.64 -6.96 -26.11
N THR A 46 -15.03 -7.12 -24.94
CA THR A 46 -13.59 -7.20 -24.79
C THR A 46 -13.16 -8.66 -24.91
N SER A 47 -12.07 -8.96 -25.63
CA SER A 47 -11.51 -10.32 -25.71
C SER A 47 -10.24 -10.45 -24.86
N LEU A 48 -9.90 -11.67 -24.48
CA LEU A 48 -8.66 -11.96 -23.75
C LEU A 48 -7.41 -11.56 -24.54
N GLU A 49 -7.44 -11.75 -25.86
CA GLU A 49 -6.35 -11.39 -26.76
C GLU A 49 -6.09 -9.88 -26.75
N ILE A 50 -7.13 -9.07 -26.79
CA ILE A 50 -7.04 -7.60 -26.70
C ILE A 50 -6.47 -7.20 -25.34
N LEU A 51 -6.99 -7.79 -24.26
CA LEU A 51 -6.49 -7.50 -22.91
C LEU A 51 -5.01 -7.84 -22.79
N GLU A 52 -4.61 -9.00 -23.29
CA GLU A 52 -3.21 -9.47 -23.26
C GLU A 52 -2.29 -8.60 -24.08
N GLU A 53 -2.64 -8.29 -25.34
CA GLU A 53 -1.81 -7.47 -26.23
C GLU A 53 -1.52 -6.11 -25.60
N HIS A 54 -2.56 -5.43 -25.11
CA HIS A 54 -2.40 -4.11 -24.50
C HIS A 54 -1.74 -4.16 -23.12
N PHE A 55 -1.87 -5.28 -22.38
CA PHE A 55 -1.13 -5.49 -21.14
C PHE A 55 0.37 -5.50 -21.39
N PHE A 56 0.85 -6.30 -22.34
CA PHE A 56 2.29 -6.37 -22.63
C PHE A 56 2.84 -5.06 -23.19
N LYS A 57 2.10 -4.36 -24.05
CA LYS A 57 2.46 -3.00 -24.49
C LYS A 57 2.53 -2.01 -23.31
N THR A 58 1.76 -2.21 -22.27
CA THR A 58 1.84 -1.37 -21.05
C THR A 58 3.05 -1.72 -20.22
N ILE A 59 3.38 -3.01 -20.10
CA ILE A 59 4.59 -3.49 -19.42
C ILE A 59 5.86 -2.92 -20.06
N GLU A 60 5.93 -2.83 -21.39
CA GLU A 60 7.09 -2.22 -22.08
C GLU A 60 7.37 -0.78 -21.62
N GLN A 61 6.34 0.00 -21.33
CA GLN A 61 6.44 1.37 -20.83
C GLN A 61 6.57 1.44 -19.30
N TYR A 62 5.87 0.54 -18.59
CA TYR A 62 5.85 0.43 -17.14
C TYR A 62 6.69 -0.78 -16.70
N ASN A 63 7.93 -0.82 -17.16
CA ASN A 63 8.81 -2.00 -17.08
C ASN A 63 9.13 -2.46 -15.64
N LEU A 64 8.98 -1.59 -14.63
CA LEU A 64 9.08 -1.97 -13.21
C LEU A 64 8.16 -3.13 -12.86
N PHE A 65 6.99 -3.21 -13.49
CA PHE A 65 6.01 -4.28 -13.22
C PHE A 65 6.42 -5.64 -13.80
N SER A 66 7.46 -5.71 -14.64
CA SER A 66 8.04 -6.97 -15.12
C SER A 66 9.33 -7.36 -14.38
N SER A 67 9.60 -6.75 -13.23
CA SER A 67 10.82 -7.03 -12.46
C SER A 67 10.71 -8.28 -11.60
N ARG A 68 11.88 -8.82 -11.25
CA ARG A 68 12.07 -9.80 -10.17
C ARG A 68 12.82 -9.15 -9.03
N LEU A 69 12.55 -9.60 -7.81
CA LEU A 69 13.30 -9.20 -6.65
C LEU A 69 14.63 -9.95 -6.62
N ILE A 70 15.74 -9.24 -6.43
CA ILE A 70 17.07 -9.83 -6.19
C ILE A 70 17.62 -9.37 -4.86
N MET A 71 18.42 -10.21 -4.21
CA MET A 71 19.18 -9.84 -3.03
C MET A 71 20.52 -9.26 -3.45
N ILE A 72 20.87 -8.12 -2.87
CA ILE A 72 22.20 -7.50 -3.04
C ILE A 72 23.14 -7.95 -1.91
N ASP A 73 22.58 -8.05 -0.70
CA ASP A 73 23.20 -8.67 0.48
C ASP A 73 22.12 -9.15 1.45
N THR A 74 22.50 -9.53 2.66
CA THR A 74 21.58 -10.14 3.65
C THR A 74 20.34 -9.31 3.99
N ASN A 75 20.37 -7.99 3.76
CA ASN A 75 19.29 -7.08 4.15
C ASN A 75 18.90 -6.08 3.03
N ARG A 76 19.54 -6.14 1.87
CA ARG A 76 19.29 -5.20 0.78
C ARG A 76 18.83 -5.91 -0.47
N PHE A 77 17.82 -5.30 -1.10
CA PHE A 77 17.18 -5.83 -2.29
C PHE A 77 17.20 -4.80 -3.43
N ALA A 78 17.05 -5.32 -4.62
CA ALA A 78 16.87 -4.52 -5.83
C ALA A 78 15.81 -5.17 -6.72
N LEU A 79 15.23 -4.38 -7.61
CA LEU A 79 14.45 -4.87 -8.74
C LEU A 79 15.38 -5.09 -9.92
N GLN A 80 15.28 -6.25 -10.55
CA GLN A 80 15.92 -6.54 -11.81
C GLN A 80 14.87 -6.63 -12.90
N TYR A 81 14.96 -5.75 -13.90
CA TYR A 81 14.08 -5.80 -15.07
C TYR A 81 14.34 -7.08 -15.87
N CYS A 82 13.27 -7.77 -16.20
CA CYS A 82 13.32 -8.97 -17.03
C CYS A 82 12.07 -9.06 -17.91
N THR A 83 12.20 -9.73 -19.04
CA THR A 83 11.08 -9.90 -19.99
C THR A 83 10.07 -10.94 -19.54
N ASP A 84 10.44 -11.81 -18.59
CA ASP A 84 9.65 -12.91 -18.05
C ASP A 84 9.22 -12.65 -16.58
N GLY A 85 9.27 -11.40 -16.12
CA GLY A 85 8.94 -10.98 -14.75
C GLY A 85 7.45 -10.96 -14.42
N VAL A 86 6.57 -11.45 -15.32
CA VAL A 86 5.12 -11.47 -15.10
C VAL A 86 4.59 -12.89 -15.25
N VAL A 87 3.78 -13.33 -14.30
CA VAL A 87 3.01 -14.57 -14.43
C VAL A 87 1.67 -14.25 -15.09
N LYS A 88 1.40 -14.92 -16.21
CA LYS A 88 0.10 -14.89 -16.87
C LYS A 88 -0.60 -16.22 -16.72
N ASN A 89 -1.86 -16.19 -16.34
CA ASN A 89 -2.73 -17.35 -16.28
C ASN A 89 -4.09 -17.05 -16.91
N ILE A 90 -4.62 -17.96 -17.69
CA ILE A 90 -5.98 -17.90 -18.23
C ILE A 90 -6.74 -19.07 -17.67
N PHE A 91 -7.77 -18.77 -16.90
CA PHE A 91 -8.61 -19.79 -16.29
C PHE A 91 -9.72 -20.24 -17.28
N PRO A 92 -10.17 -21.49 -17.24
CA PRO A 92 -11.31 -21.92 -18.03
C PRO A 92 -12.57 -21.06 -17.74
N PRO A 93 -13.45 -20.87 -18.73
CA PRO A 93 -14.68 -20.10 -18.55
C PRO A 93 -15.52 -20.57 -17.37
N VAL A 94 -16.02 -19.64 -16.58
CA VAL A 94 -16.90 -19.89 -15.44
C VAL A 94 -18.30 -19.42 -15.77
N ASN A 95 -19.28 -20.33 -15.64
CA ASN A 95 -20.67 -20.06 -16.01
C ASN A 95 -21.41 -19.27 -14.91
N VAL A 96 -20.90 -18.08 -14.57
CA VAL A 96 -21.46 -17.17 -13.56
C VAL A 96 -21.52 -15.75 -14.14
N ALA A 97 -22.50 -14.96 -13.78
CA ALA A 97 -22.55 -13.53 -14.11
C ALA A 97 -21.76 -12.72 -13.07
N TYR A 98 -21.32 -11.52 -13.41
CA TYR A 98 -20.52 -10.67 -12.51
C TYR A 98 -21.24 -10.40 -11.18
N GLU A 99 -22.54 -10.17 -11.19
CA GLU A 99 -23.33 -9.88 -9.98
C GLU A 99 -23.41 -11.07 -9.00
N ASP A 100 -23.19 -12.30 -9.51
CA ASP A 100 -23.28 -13.55 -8.74
C ASP A 100 -21.91 -14.08 -8.29
N ILE A 101 -20.83 -13.29 -8.51
CA ILE A 101 -19.47 -13.72 -8.19
C ILE A 101 -19.24 -13.79 -6.68
N ASN A 102 -18.74 -14.92 -6.24
CA ASN A 102 -18.12 -15.05 -4.93
C ASN A 102 -16.63 -14.72 -5.03
N ILE A 103 -16.21 -13.66 -4.34
CA ILE A 103 -14.80 -13.18 -4.32
C ILE A 103 -13.84 -14.28 -3.82
N ASP A 104 -14.22 -15.05 -2.81
CA ASP A 104 -13.37 -16.11 -2.25
C ASP A 104 -13.11 -17.22 -3.26
N ASP A 105 -14.09 -17.52 -4.13
CA ASP A 105 -13.92 -18.49 -5.20
C ASP A 105 -13.01 -17.96 -6.33
N ILE A 106 -13.00 -16.66 -6.56
CA ILE A 106 -12.06 -16.03 -7.49
C ILE A 106 -10.65 -16.02 -6.91
N LYS A 107 -10.50 -15.68 -5.63
CA LYS A 107 -9.20 -15.75 -4.94
C LYS A 107 -8.53 -17.11 -5.08
N LYS A 108 -9.27 -18.22 -4.97
CA LYS A 108 -8.75 -19.58 -5.16
C LYS A 108 -8.26 -19.87 -6.58
N LYS A 109 -8.70 -19.11 -7.57
CA LYS A 109 -8.36 -19.30 -8.99
C LYS A 109 -7.23 -18.39 -9.47
N MET A 110 -7.05 -17.25 -8.83
CA MET A 110 -6.00 -16.33 -9.24
C MET A 110 -4.61 -16.80 -8.81
N VAL A 111 -3.61 -16.36 -9.54
CA VAL A 111 -2.21 -16.55 -9.15
C VAL A 111 -1.83 -15.45 -8.19
N HIS A 112 -1.37 -15.84 -7.01
CA HIS A 112 -0.85 -14.92 -5.99
C HIS A 112 0.67 -14.82 -6.12
N VAL A 113 1.19 -13.61 -6.22
CA VAL A 113 2.64 -13.43 -6.22
C VAL A 113 3.22 -13.67 -4.82
N LYS A 114 4.43 -14.22 -4.83
CA LYS A 114 5.24 -14.36 -3.62
C LYS A 114 6.34 -13.31 -3.69
N THR A 115 6.38 -12.40 -2.72
CA THR A 115 7.47 -11.42 -2.66
C THR A 115 8.74 -12.10 -2.17
N LEU A 116 9.38 -12.89 -3.02
CA LEU A 116 10.61 -13.63 -2.74
C LEU A 116 11.67 -13.37 -3.81
N PRO A 117 12.97 -13.42 -3.48
CA PRO A 117 14.04 -13.29 -4.46
C PRO A 117 13.90 -14.31 -5.59
N GLY A 118 14.06 -13.85 -6.84
CA GLY A 118 13.94 -14.65 -8.06
C GLY A 118 12.51 -14.87 -8.56
N GLU A 119 11.48 -14.61 -7.74
CA GLU A 119 10.09 -14.78 -8.15
C GLU A 119 9.55 -13.55 -8.89
N PRO A 120 8.60 -13.73 -9.84
CA PRO A 120 7.86 -12.62 -10.43
C PRO A 120 7.08 -11.82 -9.39
N LEU A 121 7.02 -10.52 -9.57
CA LEU A 121 6.37 -9.60 -8.65
C LEU A 121 4.97 -9.14 -9.12
N LEU A 122 4.57 -9.54 -10.32
CA LEU A 122 3.25 -9.29 -10.90
C LEU A 122 2.67 -10.57 -11.47
N ALA A 123 1.42 -10.84 -11.17
CA ALA A 123 0.64 -11.90 -11.79
C ALA A 123 -0.71 -11.37 -12.27
N VAL A 124 -1.14 -11.84 -13.45
CA VAL A 124 -2.45 -11.53 -14.02
C VAL A 124 -3.18 -12.82 -14.37
N THR A 125 -4.41 -12.96 -13.89
CA THR A 125 -5.28 -14.08 -14.19
C THR A 125 -6.53 -13.59 -14.94
N GLY A 126 -6.72 -14.05 -16.16
CA GLY A 126 -7.93 -13.82 -16.94
C GLY A 126 -8.97 -14.92 -16.70
N ILE A 127 -10.19 -14.57 -16.32
CA ILE A 127 -11.28 -15.51 -16.06
C ILE A 127 -12.50 -15.09 -16.89
N PRO A 128 -12.79 -15.77 -18.02
CA PRO A 128 -14.03 -15.51 -18.77
C PRO A 128 -15.25 -15.89 -17.92
N ILE A 129 -16.25 -15.02 -17.94
CA ILE A 129 -17.55 -15.21 -17.27
C ILE A 129 -18.70 -14.98 -18.28
N LYS A 130 -19.94 -15.20 -17.88
CA LYS A 130 -21.11 -15.10 -18.74
C LYS A 130 -21.24 -13.77 -19.48
N ASP A 131 -20.98 -12.67 -18.81
CA ASP A 131 -21.24 -11.29 -19.23
C ASP A 131 -19.96 -10.48 -19.44
N GLY A 132 -18.77 -11.13 -19.40
CA GLY A 132 -17.50 -10.46 -19.65
C GLY A 132 -16.28 -11.27 -19.26
N ILE A 133 -15.25 -10.57 -18.81
CA ILE A 133 -13.98 -11.14 -18.36
C ILE A 133 -13.62 -10.52 -17.03
N LEU A 134 -13.16 -11.33 -16.08
CA LEU A 134 -12.48 -10.86 -14.88
C LEU A 134 -10.98 -10.90 -15.13
N GLY A 135 -10.33 -9.75 -14.93
CA GLY A 135 -8.88 -9.64 -14.80
C GLY A 135 -8.52 -9.57 -13.32
N ALA A 136 -7.95 -10.62 -12.77
CA ALA A 136 -7.45 -10.62 -11.40
C ALA A 136 -5.94 -10.32 -11.42
N VAL A 137 -5.52 -9.28 -10.70
CA VAL A 137 -4.14 -8.82 -10.64
C VAL A 137 -3.63 -8.97 -9.22
N SER A 138 -2.48 -9.62 -9.07
CA SER A 138 -1.73 -9.72 -7.82
C SER A 138 -0.37 -9.05 -8.01
N CYS A 139 -0.05 -8.05 -7.20
CA CYS A 139 1.14 -7.23 -7.34
C CYS A 139 1.88 -7.11 -6.01
N SER A 140 3.18 -7.39 -6.03
CA SER A 140 4.03 -7.20 -4.85
C SER A 140 4.19 -5.72 -4.51
N HIS A 141 4.11 -5.40 -3.23
CA HIS A 141 4.42 -4.07 -2.72
C HIS A 141 5.90 -3.66 -2.93
N ALA A 142 6.81 -4.59 -3.25
CA ALA A 142 8.19 -4.25 -3.61
C ALA A 142 8.29 -3.42 -4.90
N ILE A 143 7.31 -3.53 -5.81
CA ILE A 143 7.24 -2.69 -7.02
C ILE A 143 6.78 -1.27 -6.68
N GLY A 144 5.75 -1.16 -5.85
CA GLY A 144 5.14 0.12 -5.52
C GLY A 144 3.86 -0.03 -4.70
N ASP A 145 3.33 1.11 -4.31
CA ASP A 145 2.11 1.25 -3.52
C ASP A 145 0.82 1.07 -4.36
N GLY A 146 -0.32 1.17 -3.69
CA GLY A 146 -1.63 1.05 -4.34
C GLY A 146 -1.85 2.08 -5.46
N ILE A 147 -1.29 3.29 -5.35
CA ILE A 147 -1.38 4.31 -6.40
C ILE A 147 -0.55 3.91 -7.62
N SER A 148 0.66 3.38 -7.42
CA SER A 148 1.48 2.83 -8.50
C SER A 148 0.76 1.74 -9.29
N LEU A 149 0.10 0.81 -8.58
CA LEU A 149 -0.70 -0.22 -9.22
C LEU A 149 -1.87 0.38 -10.02
N MET A 150 -2.58 1.36 -9.45
CA MET A 150 -3.70 2.01 -10.14
C MET A 150 -3.24 2.80 -11.37
N LEU A 151 -2.09 3.48 -11.33
CA LEU A 151 -1.51 4.15 -12.49
C LEU A 151 -1.19 3.16 -13.62
N PHE A 152 -0.63 2.01 -13.27
CA PHE A 152 -0.40 0.93 -14.23
C PHE A 152 -1.70 0.41 -14.86
N LEU A 153 -2.70 0.10 -14.03
CA LEU A 153 -4.00 -0.37 -14.51
C LEU A 153 -4.71 0.68 -15.37
N TYR A 154 -4.63 1.95 -15.00
CA TYR A 154 -5.14 3.06 -15.80
C TYR A 154 -4.46 3.13 -17.17
N ALA A 155 -3.14 3.07 -17.21
CA ALA A 155 -2.38 3.06 -18.45
C ALA A 155 -2.76 1.88 -19.36
N TRP A 156 -2.96 0.69 -18.77
CA TRP A 156 -3.42 -0.48 -19.49
C TRP A 156 -4.80 -0.24 -20.13
N ASN A 157 -5.76 0.29 -19.37
CA ASN A 157 -7.09 0.60 -19.90
C ASN A 157 -7.07 1.69 -20.99
N CYS A 158 -6.28 2.76 -20.81
CA CYS A 158 -6.10 3.78 -21.85
C CYS A 158 -5.66 3.17 -23.18
N ARG A 159 -4.74 2.18 -23.13
CA ARG A 159 -4.29 1.50 -24.36
C ARG A 159 -5.39 0.66 -25.02
N ILE A 160 -6.17 -0.07 -24.23
CA ILE A 160 -7.31 -0.86 -24.73
C ILE A 160 -8.27 0.03 -25.53
N GLU A 161 -8.39 1.29 -25.15
CA GLU A 161 -9.31 2.26 -25.73
C GLU A 161 -8.70 3.15 -26.81
N GLY A 162 -7.41 2.98 -27.10
CA GLY A 162 -6.69 3.82 -28.04
C GLY A 162 -6.42 5.24 -27.53
N ASN A 163 -6.51 5.47 -26.22
CA ASN A 163 -6.17 6.74 -25.60
C ASN A 163 -4.66 6.89 -25.38
N ALA A 164 -4.20 8.14 -25.30
CA ALA A 164 -2.81 8.43 -24.96
C ALA A 164 -2.48 7.96 -23.53
N VAL A 165 -1.32 7.36 -23.36
CA VAL A 165 -0.80 6.89 -22.08
C VAL A 165 0.34 7.78 -21.64
N LEU A 166 0.23 8.35 -20.44
CA LEU A 166 1.33 9.11 -19.85
C LEU A 166 2.46 8.16 -19.43
N PRO A 167 3.73 8.54 -19.66
CA PRO A 167 4.84 7.72 -19.19
C PRO A 167 4.93 7.77 -17.65
N PRO A 168 5.33 6.68 -17.01
CA PRO A 168 5.63 6.70 -15.60
C PRO A 168 6.87 7.53 -15.31
N SER A 169 6.92 8.17 -14.17
CA SER A 169 8.17 8.69 -13.63
C SER A 169 8.89 7.58 -12.88
N SER A 170 10.03 7.17 -13.41
CA SER A 170 10.85 6.09 -12.82
C SER A 170 12.08 6.61 -12.09
N GLN A 171 12.22 7.92 -11.93
CA GLN A 171 13.31 8.49 -11.14
C GLN A 171 13.06 8.23 -9.67
N ARG A 172 13.49 7.08 -9.17
CA ARG A 172 13.53 6.76 -7.74
C ARG A 172 14.67 7.52 -7.08
N LEU A 173 14.56 8.84 -7.07
CA LEU A 173 15.54 9.70 -6.46
C LEU A 173 14.90 10.48 -5.32
N PHE A 174 14.89 9.87 -4.16
CA PHE A 174 14.82 10.65 -2.94
C PHE A 174 16.16 11.37 -2.77
N LYS A 175 16.32 12.51 -3.40
CA LYS A 175 17.47 13.38 -3.15
C LYS A 175 17.25 14.13 -1.84
N GLY A 176 17.50 13.48 -0.71
CA GLY A 176 17.54 14.17 0.56
C GLY A 176 18.71 15.16 0.62
N ASN A 177 18.49 16.34 1.20
CA ASN A 177 19.61 17.20 1.60
C ASN A 177 20.39 16.49 2.71
N PRO A 178 21.74 16.61 2.76
CA PRO A 178 22.52 16.07 3.86
C PRO A 178 21.94 16.52 5.21
N ILE A 179 21.59 15.60 6.06
CA ILE A 179 21.00 15.89 7.37
C ILE A 179 22.09 15.81 8.42
N ASN A 180 22.04 16.74 9.36
CA ASN A 180 22.73 16.55 10.62
C ASN A 180 21.90 15.59 11.48
N PHE A 181 22.39 14.37 11.68
CA PHE A 181 21.72 13.33 12.47
C PHE A 181 21.46 13.76 13.92
N ASP A 182 22.26 14.70 14.48
CA ASP A 182 22.07 15.27 15.81
C ASP A 182 20.80 16.15 15.92
N GLN A 183 20.14 16.46 14.81
CA GLN A 183 18.92 17.28 14.74
C GLN A 183 17.64 16.47 14.51
N ILE A 184 17.72 15.15 14.46
CA ILE A 184 16.54 14.30 14.29
C ILE A 184 15.78 14.24 15.62
N ASP A 185 14.48 14.41 15.54
CA ASP A 185 13.61 14.29 16.71
C ASP A 185 13.53 12.81 17.15
N GLU A 186 14.31 12.45 18.19
CA GLU A 186 14.37 11.11 18.76
C GLU A 186 12.99 10.57 19.20
N ALA A 187 12.02 11.43 19.45
CA ALA A 187 10.66 11.02 19.81
C ALA A 187 9.94 10.22 18.69
N PHE A 188 10.46 10.27 17.47
CA PHE A 188 9.91 9.53 16.33
C PHE A 188 10.56 8.17 16.08
N ILE A 189 11.73 7.94 16.63
CA ILE A 189 12.65 6.90 16.20
C ILE A 189 13.19 6.18 17.43
N PRO A 190 12.46 5.21 18.02
CA PRO A 190 13.00 4.42 19.10
C PRO A 190 14.24 3.64 18.61
N PRO A 191 15.32 3.60 19.39
CA PRO A 191 16.50 2.84 19.03
C PRO A 191 16.17 1.35 18.86
N LEU A 192 16.89 0.68 17.96
CA LEU A 192 16.73 -0.78 17.70
C LEU A 192 16.84 -1.61 18.97
N SER A 193 17.71 -1.18 19.89
CA SER A 193 17.93 -1.83 21.19
C SER A 193 16.68 -1.90 22.08
N GLU A 194 15.67 -1.09 21.80
CA GLU A 194 14.38 -1.11 22.52
C GLU A 194 13.37 -2.08 21.90
N LEU A 195 13.67 -2.62 20.70
CA LEU A 195 12.83 -3.60 20.03
C LEU A 195 13.27 -5.01 20.42
N SER A 196 12.33 -5.86 20.79
CA SER A 196 12.63 -7.26 21.10
C SER A 196 13.12 -8.02 19.86
N ASP A 197 14.01 -9.01 20.06
CA ASP A 197 14.49 -9.89 18.98
C ASP A 197 13.34 -10.55 18.23
N ASP A 198 12.24 -10.87 18.92
CA ASP A 198 11.04 -11.45 18.33
C ASP A 198 10.34 -10.49 17.35
N ILE A 199 10.31 -9.18 17.64
CA ILE A 199 9.77 -8.16 16.70
C ILE A 199 10.67 -8.06 15.47
N GLN A 200 11.98 -8.05 15.66
CA GLN A 200 12.95 -8.03 14.55
C GLN A 200 12.79 -9.26 13.66
N ASP A 201 12.62 -10.43 14.23
CA ASP A 201 12.41 -11.68 13.49
C ASP A 201 11.06 -11.73 12.79
N ARG A 202 10.01 -11.17 13.37
CA ARG A 202 8.68 -11.08 12.73
C ARG A 202 8.68 -10.12 11.53
N VAL A 203 9.46 -9.07 11.58
CA VAL A 203 9.66 -8.15 10.44
C VAL A 203 10.44 -8.84 9.34
N LYS A 204 11.48 -9.62 9.68
CA LYS A 204 12.34 -10.32 8.72
C LYS A 204 11.65 -11.50 8.03
N VAL A 205 10.71 -12.16 8.68
CA VAL A 205 10.05 -13.37 8.17
C VAL A 205 8.56 -13.12 8.07
N GLY A 206 8.09 -12.60 6.93
CA GLY A 206 6.64 -12.48 6.67
C GLY A 206 5.96 -13.84 6.80
N LYS A 207 5.38 -14.11 7.96
CA LYS A 207 4.64 -15.36 8.23
C LYS A 207 3.27 -15.24 7.57
N ASN A 208 2.83 -16.26 6.87
CA ASN A 208 1.43 -16.45 6.49
C ASN A 208 0.61 -16.59 7.78
N ILE A 209 0.04 -15.49 8.24
CA ILE A 209 -0.81 -15.45 9.43
C ILE A 209 -2.24 -15.52 8.94
N GLU A 210 -2.99 -16.48 9.49
CA GLU A 210 -4.44 -16.53 9.26
C GLU A 210 -5.08 -15.23 9.74
N THR A 211 -5.93 -14.63 8.90
CA THR A 211 -6.61 -13.40 9.22
C THR A 211 -8.12 -13.55 9.11
N TYR A 212 -8.82 -12.82 9.96
CA TYR A 212 -10.29 -12.71 9.97
C TYR A 212 -10.68 -11.36 9.39
N THR A 213 -11.69 -11.34 8.54
CA THR A 213 -12.19 -10.11 7.92
C THR A 213 -13.64 -9.84 8.30
N ALA A 214 -13.98 -8.56 8.43
CA ALA A 214 -15.34 -8.06 8.58
C ALA A 214 -15.51 -6.76 7.80
N ARG A 215 -16.77 -6.36 7.53
CA ARG A 215 -17.08 -5.08 6.91
C ARG A 215 -17.94 -4.24 7.82
N GLU A 216 -17.62 -2.95 7.90
CA GLU A 216 -18.39 -1.93 8.60
C GLU A 216 -18.76 -0.83 7.61
N TYR A 217 -20.03 -0.50 7.49
CA TYR A 217 -20.53 0.50 6.55
C TYR A 217 -20.79 1.83 7.27
N PHE A 218 -20.53 2.92 6.57
CA PHE A 218 -20.73 4.28 7.06
C PHE A 218 -21.81 4.97 6.22
N SER A 219 -22.76 5.62 6.88
CA SER A 219 -23.70 6.50 6.19
C SER A 219 -23.12 7.91 6.07
N ASP A 220 -23.55 8.65 5.05
CA ASP A 220 -23.15 10.04 4.85
C ASP A 220 -23.61 10.91 6.04
N GLU A 221 -24.82 10.65 6.56
CA GLU A 221 -25.38 11.35 7.71
C GLU A 221 -24.49 11.22 8.96
N PHE A 222 -24.00 9.98 9.24
CA PHE A 222 -23.09 9.75 10.36
C PHE A 222 -21.77 10.50 10.18
N LEU A 223 -21.19 10.46 8.98
CA LEU A 223 -19.93 11.14 8.69
C LEU A 223 -20.07 12.66 8.78
N ASP A 224 -21.18 13.21 8.28
CA ASP A 224 -21.47 14.65 8.35
C ASP A 224 -21.75 15.12 9.77
N GLU A 225 -22.50 14.35 10.57
CA GLU A 225 -22.71 14.63 11.99
C GLU A 225 -21.39 14.68 12.76
N MET A 226 -20.56 13.66 12.61
CA MET A 226 -19.26 13.60 13.29
C MET A 226 -18.31 14.72 12.85
N LYS A 227 -18.30 15.07 11.56
CA LYS A 227 -17.53 16.22 11.07
C LYS A 227 -17.99 17.55 11.66
N ASN A 228 -19.29 17.76 11.72
CA ASN A 228 -19.85 19.00 12.30
C ASN A 228 -19.53 19.09 13.79
N THR A 229 -19.63 17.99 14.51
CA THR A 229 -19.24 17.88 15.93
C THR A 229 -17.75 18.19 16.09
N ALA A 230 -16.90 17.53 15.32
CA ALA A 230 -15.46 17.75 15.38
C ALA A 230 -15.07 19.20 15.05
N LYS A 231 -15.71 19.81 14.04
CA LYS A 231 -15.50 21.21 13.67
C LYS A 231 -15.93 22.18 14.79
N SER A 232 -16.98 21.83 15.52
CA SER A 232 -17.46 22.63 16.65
C SER A 232 -16.55 22.54 17.88
N GLU A 233 -16.09 21.32 18.20
CA GLU A 233 -15.26 21.05 19.37
C GLU A 233 -13.78 21.39 19.16
N TYR A 234 -13.29 21.23 17.92
CA TYR A 234 -11.87 21.39 17.52
C TYR A 234 -11.75 22.22 16.24
N PRO A 235 -12.14 23.52 16.25
CA PRO A 235 -12.21 24.35 15.05
C PRO A 235 -10.85 24.56 14.36
N GLU A 236 -9.75 24.40 15.09
CA GLU A 236 -8.38 24.51 14.58
C GLU A 236 -7.90 23.28 13.80
N HIS A 237 -8.62 22.14 13.88
CA HIS A 237 -8.27 20.88 13.23
C HIS A 237 -9.14 20.61 12.01
N ALA A 238 -8.49 20.36 10.85
CA ALA A 238 -9.16 19.93 9.63
C ALA A 238 -9.36 18.40 9.64
N ILE A 239 -10.29 17.90 10.46
CA ILE A 239 -10.56 16.47 10.62
C ILE A 239 -11.29 15.92 9.38
N SER A 240 -10.74 14.88 8.77
CA SER A 240 -11.29 14.22 7.57
C SER A 240 -12.18 13.01 7.93
N ASN A 241 -12.97 12.56 6.95
CA ASN A 241 -13.75 11.32 7.10
C ASN A 241 -12.88 10.13 7.47
N ASN A 242 -11.64 10.05 6.93
CA ASN A 242 -10.71 8.97 7.27
C ASN A 242 -10.40 8.90 8.76
N GLN A 243 -10.10 10.04 9.39
CA GLN A 243 -9.82 10.10 10.83
C GLN A 243 -11.05 9.75 11.68
N ILE A 244 -12.24 10.19 11.26
CA ILE A 244 -13.50 9.85 11.93
C ILE A 244 -13.78 8.34 11.84
N MET A 245 -13.69 7.77 10.65
CA MET A 245 -13.89 6.33 10.44
C MET A 245 -12.87 5.51 11.25
N THR A 246 -11.59 5.89 11.19
CA THR A 246 -10.53 5.24 11.98
C THR A 246 -10.82 5.30 13.48
N ALA A 247 -11.21 6.47 14.01
CA ALA A 247 -11.53 6.65 15.40
C ALA A 247 -12.74 5.81 15.84
N PHE A 248 -13.79 5.76 15.01
CA PHE A 248 -14.96 4.91 15.25
C PHE A 248 -14.59 3.43 15.31
N LEU A 249 -13.82 2.97 14.33
CA LEU A 249 -13.39 1.56 14.25
C LEU A 249 -12.47 1.18 15.42
N LEU A 250 -11.56 2.05 15.82
CA LEU A 250 -10.73 1.86 17.01
C LEU A 250 -11.61 1.66 18.24
N LYS A 251 -12.55 2.55 18.50
CA LYS A 251 -13.45 2.40 19.68
C LYS A 251 -14.20 1.09 19.66
N ARG A 252 -14.61 0.62 18.50
CA ARG A 252 -15.46 -0.56 18.35
C ARG A 252 -14.69 -1.87 18.36
N HIS A 253 -13.47 -1.92 17.82
CA HIS A 253 -12.80 -3.17 17.49
C HIS A 253 -11.44 -3.38 18.14
N HIS A 254 -10.78 -2.34 18.69
CA HIS A 254 -9.41 -2.46 19.23
C HIS A 254 -9.23 -3.63 20.20
N HIS A 255 -10.19 -3.84 21.11
CA HIS A 255 -10.12 -4.89 22.14
C HIS A 255 -10.15 -6.31 21.54
N LYS A 256 -10.81 -6.52 20.38
CA LYS A 256 -10.84 -7.80 19.67
C LYS A 256 -9.61 -7.97 18.79
N MET A 257 -9.19 -6.89 18.12
CA MET A 257 -8.05 -6.92 17.18
C MET A 257 -6.72 -7.07 17.89
N LEU A 258 -6.58 -6.49 19.09
CA LEU A 258 -5.35 -6.47 19.88
C LEU A 258 -5.65 -6.88 21.35
N PRO A 259 -6.05 -8.14 21.62
CA PRO A 259 -6.49 -8.54 22.94
C PRO A 259 -5.40 -8.52 24.02
N ASN A 260 -4.14 -8.73 23.63
CA ASN A 260 -3.04 -9.05 24.53
C ASN A 260 -2.12 -7.86 24.87
N THR A 261 -2.37 -6.67 24.32
CA THR A 261 -1.56 -5.48 24.58
C THR A 261 -2.41 -4.34 25.11
N ASP A 262 -1.83 -3.46 25.91
CA ASP A 262 -2.44 -2.19 26.28
C ASP A 262 -2.04 -1.05 25.34
N LYS A 263 -0.86 -1.14 24.73
CA LYS A 263 -0.37 -0.18 23.74
C LYS A 263 -1.04 -0.41 22.38
N ILE A 264 -1.52 0.64 21.74
CA ILE A 264 -2.11 0.63 20.41
C ILE A 264 -1.43 1.71 19.59
N VAL A 265 -0.83 1.31 18.48
CA VAL A 265 -0.15 2.21 17.53
C VAL A 265 -0.95 2.22 16.24
N VAL A 266 -1.44 3.40 15.87
CA VAL A 266 -2.19 3.57 14.61
C VAL A 266 -1.27 4.18 13.58
N ARG A 267 -1.07 3.47 12.48
CA ARG A 267 -0.29 3.90 11.32
C ARG A 267 -1.21 4.31 10.19
N ASN A 268 -1.11 5.56 9.74
CA ASN A 268 -1.85 6.05 8.59
C ASN A 268 -0.88 6.33 7.44
N PRO A 269 -0.93 5.57 6.34
CA PRO A 269 -0.13 5.85 5.15
C PRO A 269 -0.52 7.21 4.55
N ILE A 270 0.48 8.05 4.33
CA ILE A 270 0.33 9.38 3.73
C ILE A 270 1.05 9.37 2.38
N ASN A 271 0.34 9.73 1.33
CA ASN A 271 0.89 9.83 -0.02
C ASN A 271 1.85 11.02 -0.14
N LEU A 272 3.08 10.76 -0.55
CA LEU A 272 4.14 11.75 -0.71
C LEU A 272 4.11 12.48 -2.06
N ARG A 273 3.42 11.94 -3.09
CA ARG A 273 3.41 12.50 -4.45
C ARG A 273 2.92 13.94 -4.54
N TYR A 274 2.14 14.38 -3.55
CA TYR A 274 1.63 15.75 -3.48
C TYR A 274 2.29 16.59 -2.38
N MET A 275 3.28 16.03 -1.71
CA MET A 275 3.89 16.63 -0.53
C MET A 275 5.40 16.83 -0.69
N HIS A 276 6.06 15.97 -1.46
CA HIS A 276 7.50 16.03 -1.68
C HIS A 276 7.80 16.62 -3.07
N PRO A 277 8.65 17.67 -3.17
CA PRO A 277 8.89 18.37 -4.44
C PRO A 277 9.53 17.50 -5.53
N ASP A 278 10.27 16.45 -5.13
CA ASP A 278 10.97 15.57 -6.06
C ASP A 278 10.15 14.33 -6.47
N ILE A 279 8.92 14.20 -5.96
CA ILE A 279 8.02 13.09 -6.26
C ILE A 279 6.82 13.60 -7.05
N ASP A 280 6.82 13.36 -8.36
CA ASP A 280 5.69 13.74 -9.19
C ASP A 280 4.50 12.77 -9.06
N SER A 281 3.36 13.16 -9.65
CA SER A 281 2.12 12.38 -9.58
C SER A 281 2.18 11.04 -10.33
N MET A 282 3.12 10.89 -11.27
CA MET A 282 3.30 9.67 -12.09
C MET A 282 4.41 8.76 -11.54
N TYR A 283 4.93 9.05 -10.36
CA TYR A 283 5.95 8.24 -9.69
C TYR A 283 5.46 6.81 -9.45
N ILE A 284 6.23 5.82 -9.92
CA ILE A 284 6.02 4.41 -9.65
C ILE A 284 7.02 3.94 -8.60
N GLY A 285 6.50 3.51 -7.47
CA GLY A 285 7.25 3.09 -6.30
C GLY A 285 6.43 3.29 -5.03
N ASN A 286 7.01 3.04 -3.87
CA ASN A 286 6.35 3.28 -2.59
C ASN A 286 6.55 4.74 -2.16
N ALA A 287 5.66 5.62 -2.61
CA ALA A 287 5.68 7.03 -2.26
C ALA A 287 4.71 7.33 -1.12
N TYR A 288 4.89 6.66 0.00
CA TYR A 288 4.12 6.93 1.22
C TYR A 288 4.99 6.85 2.47
N PHE A 289 4.52 7.50 3.51
CA PHE A 289 5.03 7.37 4.88
C PHE A 289 3.85 7.20 5.84
N ASN A 290 4.09 6.52 6.97
CA ASN A 290 3.06 6.37 7.97
C ASN A 290 3.13 7.50 9.00
N SER A 291 2.05 8.25 9.21
CA SER A 291 1.91 8.98 10.46
C SER A 291 1.62 7.99 11.58
N ILE A 292 2.14 8.25 12.76
CA ILE A 292 2.03 7.37 13.92
C ILE A 292 1.30 8.10 15.03
N ALA A 293 0.20 7.49 15.51
CA ALA A 293 -0.52 7.96 16.68
C ALA A 293 -0.59 6.81 17.71
N GLU A 294 -0.15 7.06 18.91
CA GLU A 294 -0.16 6.09 20.00
C GLU A 294 -1.31 6.32 20.98
N PHE A 295 -1.87 5.23 21.47
CA PHE A 295 -2.94 5.21 22.44
C PHE A 295 -2.73 4.05 23.42
N THR A 296 -3.31 4.16 24.61
CA THR A 296 -3.63 3.01 25.46
C THR A 296 -5.09 2.58 25.24
N LYS A 297 -5.42 1.34 25.58
CA LYS A 297 -6.83 0.88 25.57
C LYS A 297 -7.72 1.75 26.44
N ASP A 298 -7.22 2.15 27.61
CA ASP A 298 -7.95 3.01 28.55
C ASP A 298 -8.25 4.38 27.94
N GLU A 299 -7.28 4.98 27.24
CA GLU A 299 -7.50 6.24 26.50
C GLU A 299 -8.58 6.07 25.42
N ILE A 300 -8.48 5.05 24.56
CA ILE A 300 -9.49 4.80 23.52
C ILE A 300 -10.88 4.63 24.13
N ASN A 301 -10.99 3.92 25.25
CA ASN A 301 -12.28 3.72 25.92
C ASN A 301 -12.87 5.04 26.47
N LYS A 302 -12.05 5.93 27.01
CA LYS A 302 -12.48 7.19 27.63
C LYS A 302 -12.68 8.34 26.62
N MET A 303 -11.86 8.41 25.59
CA MET A 303 -11.91 9.47 24.58
C MET A 303 -13.17 9.36 23.72
N SER A 304 -13.70 10.50 23.28
CA SER A 304 -14.73 10.57 22.24
C SER A 304 -14.14 10.20 20.87
N ILE A 305 -15.00 9.93 19.87
CA ILE A 305 -14.57 9.75 18.46
C ILE A 305 -13.82 10.99 17.98
N CYS A 306 -14.32 12.18 18.27
CA CYS A 306 -13.69 13.45 17.87
C CYS A 306 -12.32 13.63 18.53
N GLN A 307 -12.14 13.26 19.81
CA GLN A 307 -10.83 13.33 20.47
C GLN A 307 -9.80 12.40 19.84
N ILE A 308 -10.19 11.16 19.52
CA ILE A 308 -9.31 10.20 18.85
C ILE A 308 -8.98 10.71 17.43
N ALA A 309 -9.99 11.20 16.69
CA ALA A 309 -9.79 11.73 15.34
C ALA A 309 -8.87 12.97 15.34
N CYS A 310 -8.95 13.82 16.38
CA CYS A 310 -8.06 14.95 16.58
C CYS A 310 -6.61 14.48 16.76
N ARG A 311 -6.33 13.53 17.65
CA ARG A 311 -4.98 12.97 17.86
C ARG A 311 -4.42 12.31 16.58
N LEU A 312 -5.27 11.63 15.80
CA LEU A 312 -4.87 11.12 14.47
C LEU A 312 -4.53 12.25 13.51
N ASN A 313 -5.30 13.36 13.52
CA ASN A 313 -5.02 14.53 12.70
C ASN A 313 -3.70 15.20 13.08
N GLU A 314 -3.43 15.36 14.38
CA GLU A 314 -2.17 15.93 14.89
C GLU A 314 -0.95 15.13 14.39
N SER A 315 -1.03 13.78 14.42
CA SER A 315 0.05 12.94 13.89
C SER A 315 0.30 13.17 12.39
N ILE A 316 -0.76 13.40 11.61
CA ILE A 316 -0.65 13.70 10.17
C ILE A 316 -0.09 15.10 9.94
N ILE A 317 -0.52 16.10 10.72
CA ILE A 317 0.00 17.47 10.63
C ILE A 317 1.49 17.48 10.94
N LYS A 318 1.92 16.75 11.96
CA LYS A 318 3.33 16.61 12.32
C LYS A 318 4.15 16.04 11.15
N MET A 319 3.63 15.02 10.46
CA MET A 319 4.26 14.42 9.27
C MET A 319 4.31 15.36 8.06
N ARG A 320 3.37 16.27 7.94
CA ARG A 320 3.32 17.24 6.82
C ARG A 320 4.34 18.38 6.95
N ASN A 321 5.09 18.46 8.04
CA ASN A 321 6.19 19.40 8.16
C ASN A 321 7.28 19.02 7.13
N GLU A 322 7.61 19.97 6.24
CA GLU A 322 8.55 19.75 5.13
C GLU A 322 9.94 19.28 5.62
N ARG A 323 10.42 19.86 6.73
CA ARG A 323 11.67 19.45 7.35
C ARG A 323 11.62 17.98 7.78
N PHE A 324 10.57 17.62 8.51
CA PHE A 324 10.38 16.24 8.98
C PHE A 324 10.27 15.24 7.82
N MET A 325 9.55 15.61 6.75
CA MET A 325 9.44 14.79 5.54
C MET A 325 10.79 14.55 4.87
N ARG A 326 11.62 15.57 4.76
CA ARG A 326 12.99 15.45 4.21
C ARG A 326 13.87 14.59 5.09
N GLU A 327 13.79 14.77 6.41
CA GLU A 327 14.58 14.01 7.39
C GLU A 327 14.23 12.53 7.34
N ILE A 328 12.94 12.17 7.32
CA ILE A 328 12.51 10.76 7.23
C ILE A 328 12.92 10.11 5.91
N VAL A 329 12.72 10.79 4.78
CA VAL A 329 13.12 10.28 3.47
C VAL A 329 14.64 10.06 3.44
N TYR A 330 15.41 11.02 3.93
CA TYR A 330 16.86 10.91 3.98
C TYR A 330 17.32 9.74 4.87
N LEU A 331 16.76 9.60 6.05
CA LEU A 331 17.05 8.46 6.93
C LEU A 331 16.70 7.14 6.26
N SER A 332 15.56 7.10 5.57
CA SER A 332 15.11 5.92 4.87
C SER A 332 16.05 5.54 3.74
N GLU A 333 16.67 6.49 3.06
CA GLU A 333 17.63 6.20 1.99
C GLU A 333 19.01 5.82 2.49
N TYR A 334 19.53 6.59 3.43
CA TYR A 334 20.91 6.46 3.88
C TYR A 334 21.07 5.49 5.05
N GLY A 335 20.00 5.22 5.79
CA GLY A 335 20.05 4.25 6.88
C GLY A 335 20.49 2.86 6.43
N ILE A 336 20.06 2.43 5.23
CA ILE A 336 20.48 1.14 4.66
C ILE A 336 21.97 1.16 4.26
N GLU A 337 22.49 2.31 3.80
CA GLU A 337 23.88 2.43 3.35
C GLU A 337 24.88 2.57 4.50
N LEU A 338 24.49 3.26 5.55
CA LEU A 338 25.37 3.61 6.65
C LEU A 338 25.43 2.52 7.72
N ASN A 339 24.32 1.92 8.05
CA ASN A 339 24.24 0.85 9.04
C ASN A 339 22.87 0.17 8.97
N ALA A 340 22.81 -1.17 8.93
CA ALA A 340 21.55 -1.91 9.06
C ALA A 340 20.79 -1.53 10.34
N ASP A 341 21.50 -1.09 11.38
CA ASP A 341 20.92 -0.64 12.63
C ASP A 341 20.15 0.69 12.52
N MET A 342 20.50 1.58 11.58
CA MET A 342 19.76 2.85 11.41
C MET A 342 18.39 2.69 10.74
N PHE A 343 18.20 1.61 9.99
CA PHE A 343 16.89 1.27 9.41
C PHE A 343 15.86 0.92 10.48
N SER A 344 16.31 0.46 11.60
CA SER A 344 15.52 0.13 12.77
C SER A 344 14.96 1.34 13.51
N HIS A 345 15.36 2.52 13.15
CA HIS A 345 14.86 3.74 13.78
C HIS A 345 13.47 4.17 13.26
N TYR A 346 13.04 3.68 12.10
CA TYR A 346 11.61 3.68 11.78
C TYR A 346 11.02 2.48 12.49
N PRO A 347 10.14 2.66 13.51
CA PRO A 347 9.71 1.53 14.30
C PRO A 347 9.11 0.47 13.39
N PRO A 348 9.68 -0.75 13.38
CA PRO A 348 9.16 -1.83 12.57
C PRO A 348 7.70 -2.05 12.93
N PHE A 349 6.95 -2.59 11.97
CA PHE A 349 5.56 -2.92 12.20
C PHE A 349 5.46 -4.03 13.26
N ASP A 350 4.89 -3.69 14.42
CA ASP A 350 4.61 -4.66 15.48
C ASP A 350 3.18 -5.17 15.37
N THR A 351 3.02 -6.38 14.88
CA THR A 351 1.71 -7.03 14.72
C THR A 351 0.92 -7.18 16.01
N ASP A 352 1.54 -7.04 17.16
CA ASP A 352 0.89 -7.18 18.45
C ASP A 352 0.29 -5.88 19.00
N CYS A 353 0.72 -4.73 18.47
CA CYS A 353 0.19 -3.42 18.88
C CYS A 353 -0.18 -2.48 17.71
N ASP A 354 0.25 -2.76 16.49
CA ASP A 354 0.05 -1.88 15.35
C ASP A 354 -1.27 -2.15 14.61
N ILE A 355 -1.97 -1.08 14.28
CA ILE A 355 -3.14 -1.05 13.38
C ILE A 355 -2.82 -0.13 12.21
N VAL A 356 -2.84 -0.66 10.99
CA VAL A 356 -2.73 0.17 9.78
C VAL A 356 -4.12 0.65 9.37
N SER A 357 -4.26 1.95 9.15
CA SER A 357 -5.51 2.54 8.64
C SER A 357 -5.28 3.18 7.28
N SER A 358 -5.62 2.47 6.23
CA SER A 358 -5.46 2.89 4.83
C SER A 358 -6.76 3.44 4.27
N ASN A 359 -6.70 4.62 3.65
CA ASN A 359 -7.83 5.18 2.93
C ASN A 359 -7.65 5.03 1.41
N LEU A 360 -8.42 4.13 0.83
CA LEU A 360 -8.46 3.86 -0.60
C LEU A 360 -9.75 4.36 -1.26
N THR A 361 -10.59 5.14 -0.56
CA THR A 361 -11.86 5.66 -1.10
C THR A 361 -11.66 6.56 -2.32
N HIS A 362 -10.51 7.25 -2.40
CA HIS A 362 -10.15 8.10 -3.54
C HIS A 362 -9.67 7.32 -4.77
N LEU A 363 -9.31 6.03 -4.61
CA LEU A 363 -8.96 5.19 -5.76
C LEU A 363 -10.17 4.92 -6.64
N ASN A 364 -11.38 4.98 -6.09
CA ASN A 364 -12.61 4.88 -6.87
C ASN A 364 -12.91 6.18 -7.67
N ASP A 365 -12.34 7.31 -7.30
CA ASP A 365 -12.40 8.51 -8.14
C ASP A 365 -11.55 8.31 -9.42
N LEU A 366 -10.50 7.48 -9.35
CA LEU A 366 -9.82 6.94 -10.53
C LEU A 366 -10.74 5.98 -11.31
N GLU A 367 -11.67 5.25 -10.69
CA GLU A 367 -12.73 4.50 -11.41
C GLU A 367 -13.52 5.40 -12.37
N SER A 368 -13.77 6.66 -12.03
CA SER A 368 -14.43 7.58 -12.92
C SER A 368 -13.66 7.83 -14.24
N LEU A 369 -12.34 7.69 -14.21
CA LEU A 369 -11.47 7.71 -15.38
C LEU A 369 -11.56 6.40 -16.18
N PHE A 370 -11.80 5.26 -15.53
CA PHE A 370 -11.98 3.96 -16.16
C PHE A 370 -13.43 3.74 -16.68
N LEU A 371 -14.44 4.37 -16.08
CA LEU A 371 -15.86 4.11 -16.36
C LEU A 371 -16.38 4.67 -17.71
N ARG A 372 -15.56 5.38 -18.45
CA ARG A 372 -15.91 5.75 -19.84
C ARG A 372 -15.74 4.59 -20.83
N THR A 373 -15.38 3.41 -20.34
CA THR A 373 -14.75 2.34 -21.08
C THR A 373 -15.47 1.00 -20.95
N ASN A 374 -14.91 -0.04 -21.51
CA ASN A 374 -15.36 -1.42 -21.36
C ASN A 374 -15.22 -1.98 -19.94
N VAL A 375 -14.60 -1.23 -19.02
CA VAL A 375 -14.50 -1.61 -17.61
C VAL A 375 -15.85 -1.42 -16.93
N GLY A 376 -16.36 -2.47 -16.34
CA GLY A 376 -17.61 -2.46 -15.59
C GLY A 376 -17.42 -2.14 -14.11
N SER A 377 -16.31 -2.56 -13.53
CA SER A 377 -15.99 -2.34 -12.12
C SER A 377 -14.54 -2.65 -11.81
N ILE A 378 -13.98 -2.01 -10.78
CA ILE A 378 -12.70 -2.35 -10.16
C ILE A 378 -12.98 -2.61 -8.69
N LEU A 379 -12.47 -3.71 -8.16
CA LEU A 379 -12.64 -4.10 -6.78
C LEU A 379 -11.29 -4.45 -6.16
N TYR A 380 -10.92 -3.79 -5.09
CA TYR A 380 -9.80 -4.20 -4.27
C TYR A 380 -10.19 -5.45 -3.48
N ILE A 381 -9.42 -6.54 -3.62
CA ILE A 381 -9.69 -7.82 -2.96
C ILE A 381 -8.91 -7.90 -1.65
N ASP A 382 -7.63 -7.49 -1.71
CA ASP A 382 -6.75 -7.53 -0.54
C ASP A 382 -5.79 -6.34 -0.55
N ALA A 383 -5.63 -5.70 0.59
CA ALA A 383 -4.85 -4.48 0.76
C ALA A 383 -3.59 -4.70 1.62
N SER A 384 -3.02 -5.89 1.59
CA SER A 384 -1.75 -6.24 2.26
C SER A 384 -1.64 -5.88 3.76
N VAL A 385 -2.75 -5.80 4.47
CA VAL A 385 -2.78 -5.44 5.90
C VAL A 385 -3.16 -6.65 6.75
N GLN A 386 -2.30 -7.04 7.68
CA GLN A 386 -2.56 -8.16 8.60
C GLN A 386 -3.46 -7.77 9.78
N THR A 387 -3.33 -6.53 10.26
CA THR A 387 -4.18 -5.95 11.30
C THR A 387 -4.46 -4.51 10.95
N GLY A 388 -5.70 -4.19 10.65
CA GLY A 388 -6.02 -2.81 10.26
C GLY A 388 -7.37 -2.59 9.64
N PHE A 389 -7.53 -1.38 9.12
CA PHE A 389 -8.71 -0.87 8.46
C PHE A 389 -8.36 -0.44 7.05
N THR A 390 -9.09 -0.92 6.05
CA THR A 390 -8.99 -0.43 4.68
C THR A 390 -10.32 0.20 4.29
N MET A 391 -10.34 1.53 4.17
CA MET A 391 -11.52 2.27 3.74
C MET A 391 -11.68 2.17 2.24
N LEU A 392 -12.84 1.74 1.80
CA LEU A 392 -13.20 1.47 0.42
C LEU A 392 -14.55 2.12 0.11
N LYS A 393 -14.83 2.29 -1.19
CA LYS A 393 -16.09 2.84 -1.67
C LYS A 393 -16.70 1.88 -2.69
N GLU A 394 -17.96 1.52 -2.54
CA GLU A 394 -18.68 0.73 -3.53
C GLU A 394 -19.05 1.58 -4.76
N LYS A 395 -19.38 0.93 -5.88
CA LYS A 395 -19.80 1.59 -7.12
C LYS A 395 -20.99 2.54 -6.95
N ASN A 396 -21.88 2.25 -6.00
CA ASN A 396 -23.01 3.11 -5.65
C ASN A 396 -22.65 4.31 -4.79
N GLY A 397 -21.36 4.51 -4.48
CA GLY A 397 -20.85 5.58 -3.65
C GLY A 397 -20.79 5.27 -2.15
N ARG A 398 -21.33 4.14 -1.70
CA ARG A 398 -21.37 3.75 -0.29
C ARG A 398 -19.98 3.45 0.23
N ILE A 399 -19.61 4.07 1.35
CA ILE A 399 -18.31 3.88 1.98
C ILE A 399 -18.39 2.75 3.02
N PHE A 400 -17.37 1.90 3.02
CA PHE A 400 -17.18 0.87 4.05
C PHE A 400 -15.72 0.72 4.43
N ALA A 401 -15.47 0.18 5.61
CA ALA A 401 -14.16 -0.31 6.00
C ALA A 401 -14.13 -1.83 5.95
N GLN A 402 -13.11 -2.39 5.33
CA GLN A 402 -12.71 -3.77 5.54
C GLN A 402 -11.81 -3.80 6.77
N ILE A 403 -12.22 -4.56 7.78
CA ILE A 403 -11.48 -4.78 9.01
C ILE A 403 -10.74 -6.10 8.85
N THR A 404 -9.43 -6.08 9.03
CA THR A 404 -8.60 -7.28 9.01
C THR A 404 -7.95 -7.47 10.37
N SER A 405 -7.99 -8.68 10.92
CA SER A 405 -7.46 -8.99 12.24
C SER A 405 -6.86 -10.38 12.29
N ARG A 406 -5.83 -10.58 13.09
CA ARG A 406 -5.26 -11.89 13.43
C ARG A 406 -6.12 -12.67 14.44
N TYR A 407 -7.09 -12.02 15.05
CA TYR A 407 -8.00 -12.60 16.04
C TYR A 407 -9.44 -12.54 15.54
N PRO A 408 -10.31 -13.46 15.98
CA PRO A 408 -11.72 -13.46 15.61
C PRO A 408 -12.41 -12.14 15.97
N LEU A 409 -13.18 -11.60 15.04
CA LEU A 409 -13.91 -10.32 15.18
C LEU A 409 -15.32 -10.50 15.76
N LYS A 410 -15.78 -11.74 15.95
CA LYS A 410 -17.09 -12.09 16.51
C LYS A 410 -17.03 -12.24 18.01
#